data_d8693c9cb13536a79762a4932e485fdc
#
_entry.id   d8693c9cb13536a79762a4932e485fdc
#
_cell.length_a   1.000
_cell.length_b   1.000
_cell.length_c   1.000
_cell.angle_alpha   90.00
_cell.angle_beta   90.00
_cell.angle_gamma   90.00
#
_symmetry.space_group_name_H-M   'P 1'
#
loop_
_entity.id
_entity.type
_entity.pdbx_description
1 polymer ?
#
loop_
_entity_poly.entity_id
_entity_poly.type
_entity_poly.pdbx_seq_one_letter_code
_entity_poly.pdbx_strand_id
1 'polypeptide(L)'
;MRASGSTRRGRRGGESRRKQKGDDEVIADLERATFGYFDQYTNHEKGLVRDSTKEDASATIAGSGLALTCYAVAAERGYLPRAELARRTRSMLEFFWTAEQSESPLATGYRGFFYHYLDFETGCRVPVCELSTIDSAIVFAGALTAAAYFDGDSEDERAIRRLAVDIYARADWEWASPRPPAIGHGWKPERGFLRYDWRGYNEALFLHILALGSPTHPVGESAYDEWTSTYKWRSIYDIELLYGGPLFMHQLSHIWIDFRGIQDAFMRAHGSDYFENSRRATYLQREYARRNPRGFVGYDENTWGVTAGDGPGPAVKTVRGRRRRFFDFAGRGVPYGPDDGTLAPWGVATSLPFAPEIVLPALAAVDRQYPMVTGQYGYKCSYNPTFGVSAGGKSWIAKGHYAIDQGPVVAMLENFRSGLVWRLMRRSEYIRTGLRRAGFRGEWLEAKG
;
A
#
# COMPACT_ATOMS: atom_id res chain seq x y z
N MET A 1 67.69 48.64 2.12
CA MET A 1 67.01 48.13 3.34
C MET A 1 65.88 47.22 2.93
N ARG A 2 65.88 45.99 3.44
CA ARG A 2 65.05 44.85 2.99
C ARG A 2 63.67 44.96 3.56
N ALA A 3 62.59 44.72 2.72
CA ALA A 3 61.22 44.50 3.15
C ALA A 3 60.84 43.03 2.86
N SER A 4 60.54 42.32 3.92
CA SER A 4 60.14 40.92 3.92
C SER A 4 58.65 40.77 3.53
N GLY A 5 58.39 40.00 2.47
CA GLY A 5 57.01 39.61 2.07
C GLY A 5 56.57 38.37 2.82
N SER A 6 55.44 38.47 3.51
CA SER A 6 54.74 37.36 4.16
C SER A 6 53.68 36.77 3.21
N THR A 7 53.92 35.56 2.71
CA THR A 7 52.96 34.76 1.93
C THR A 7 51.98 34.06 2.85
N ARG A 8 50.72 34.54 2.90
CA ARG A 8 49.59 33.81 3.46
C ARG A 8 49.19 32.66 2.53
N ARG A 9 49.51 31.44 2.92
CA ARG A 9 48.93 30.22 2.33
C ARG A 9 47.47 30.12 2.73
N GLY A 10 46.56 30.31 1.76
CA GLY A 10 45.15 30.01 1.91
C GLY A 10 44.93 28.50 2.05
N ARG A 11 44.36 28.06 3.18
CA ARG A 11 43.82 26.73 3.36
C ARG A 11 42.58 26.65 2.46
N ARG A 12 42.66 25.95 1.34
CA ARG A 12 41.48 25.46 0.62
C ARG A 12 40.87 24.33 1.45
N GLY A 13 39.71 24.58 2.06
CA GLY A 13 38.87 23.59 2.68
C GLY A 13 38.43 22.59 1.62
N GLY A 14 38.74 21.32 1.84
CA GLY A 14 38.26 20.24 1.01
C GLY A 14 36.76 20.05 1.25
N GLU A 15 35.94 20.55 0.36
CA GLU A 15 34.54 20.07 0.22
C GLU A 15 34.62 18.60 -0.20
N SER A 16 34.32 17.71 0.73
CA SER A 16 34.09 16.31 0.46
C SER A 16 32.94 16.22 -0.54
N ARG A 17 33.22 15.97 -1.81
CA ARG A 17 32.24 15.56 -2.82
C ARG A 17 31.62 14.27 -2.30
N ARG A 18 30.42 14.33 -1.69
CA ARG A 18 29.56 13.16 -1.52
C ARG A 18 29.36 12.58 -2.92
N LYS A 19 29.85 11.36 -3.15
CA LYS A 19 29.50 10.60 -4.35
C LYS A 19 27.98 10.53 -4.41
N GLN A 20 27.38 10.95 -5.52
CA GLN A 20 25.94 10.79 -5.75
C GLN A 20 25.65 9.29 -5.82
N LYS A 21 24.74 8.81 -4.98
CA LYS A 21 24.31 7.40 -4.98
C LYS A 21 23.64 7.07 -6.31
N GLY A 22 23.86 5.86 -6.81
CA GLY A 22 23.09 5.35 -7.96
C GLY A 22 21.63 5.08 -7.58
N ASP A 23 20.75 5.03 -8.56
CA ASP A 23 19.30 4.81 -8.35
C ASP A 23 19.02 3.52 -7.56
N ASP A 24 19.74 2.43 -7.85
CA ASP A 24 19.60 1.15 -7.12
C ASP A 24 19.96 1.27 -5.63
N GLU A 25 20.96 2.08 -5.28
CA GLU A 25 21.36 2.33 -3.89
C GLU A 25 20.31 3.18 -3.17
N VAL A 26 19.74 4.18 -3.83
CA VAL A 26 18.66 5.02 -3.29
C VAL A 26 17.41 4.20 -3.01
N ILE A 27 17.03 3.33 -3.94
CA ILE A 27 15.89 2.43 -3.80
C ILE A 27 16.12 1.45 -2.64
N ALA A 28 17.31 0.84 -2.55
CA ALA A 28 17.63 -0.09 -1.48
C ALA A 28 17.62 0.56 -0.09
N ASP A 29 18.14 1.78 0.02
CA ASP A 29 18.13 2.54 1.27
C ASP A 29 16.72 2.94 1.69
N LEU A 30 15.89 3.38 0.75
CA LEU A 30 14.49 3.71 1.01
C LEU A 30 13.71 2.48 1.47
N GLU A 31 13.87 1.35 0.78
CA GLU A 31 13.20 0.08 1.14
C GLU A 31 13.59 -0.36 2.55
N ARG A 32 14.89 -0.36 2.87
CA ARG A 32 15.39 -0.73 4.19
C ARG A 32 14.92 0.22 5.29
N ALA A 33 14.96 1.53 5.05
CA ALA A 33 14.47 2.52 6.01
C ALA A 33 12.97 2.33 6.27
N THR A 34 12.19 2.09 5.20
CA THR A 34 10.75 1.85 5.29
C THR A 34 10.42 0.56 6.03
N PHE A 35 11.18 -0.52 5.81
CA PHE A 35 11.07 -1.75 6.59
C PHE A 35 11.27 -1.53 8.09
N GLY A 36 12.14 -0.59 8.47
CA GLY A 36 12.39 -0.23 9.88
C GLY A 36 11.12 0.15 10.66
N TYR A 37 10.06 0.59 9.99
CA TYR A 37 8.75 0.79 10.61
C TYR A 37 8.18 -0.51 11.17
N PHE A 38 8.16 -1.57 10.38
CA PHE A 38 7.64 -2.88 10.78
C PHE A 38 8.52 -3.58 11.81
N ASP A 39 9.81 -3.28 11.83
CA ASP A 39 10.72 -3.76 12.88
C ASP A 39 10.43 -3.11 14.23
N GLN A 40 10.14 -1.80 14.27
CA GLN A 40 10.03 -1.04 15.52
C GLN A 40 8.59 -0.89 16.04
N TYR A 41 7.59 -0.88 15.18
CA TYR A 41 6.19 -0.66 15.54
C TYR A 41 5.34 -1.93 15.59
N THR A 42 5.98 -3.09 15.72
CA THR A 42 5.33 -4.39 15.92
C THR A 42 5.41 -4.81 17.38
N ASN A 43 4.30 -5.24 17.95
CA ASN A 43 4.27 -6.02 19.18
C ASN A 43 4.83 -7.42 18.89
N HIS A 44 6.06 -7.69 19.29
CA HIS A 44 6.75 -8.93 18.93
C HIS A 44 6.18 -10.18 19.61
N GLU A 45 5.34 -10.04 20.63
CA GLU A 45 4.65 -11.16 21.27
C GLU A 45 3.47 -11.64 20.43
N LYS A 46 2.63 -10.69 19.94
CA LYS A 46 1.41 -10.97 19.17
C LYS A 46 1.56 -10.75 17.67
N GLY A 47 2.62 -10.09 17.24
CA GLY A 47 2.81 -9.71 15.85
C GLY A 47 1.94 -8.55 15.37
N LEU A 48 1.18 -7.89 16.26
CA LEU A 48 0.33 -6.77 15.88
C LEU A 48 1.15 -5.52 15.55
N VAL A 49 0.82 -4.86 14.44
CA VAL A 49 1.51 -3.67 13.97
C VAL A 49 0.68 -2.42 14.28
N ARG A 50 1.29 -1.41 14.90
CA ARG A 50 0.65 -0.11 15.11
C ARG A 50 0.25 0.51 13.77
N ASP A 51 -0.90 1.18 13.75
CA ASP A 51 -1.38 1.90 12.57
C ASP A 51 -0.40 2.99 12.14
N SER A 52 0.16 3.70 13.10
CA SER A 52 1.06 4.81 12.81
C SER A 52 2.10 5.03 13.92
N THR A 53 3.06 5.93 13.65
CA THR A 53 4.04 6.40 14.64
C THR A 53 3.46 7.41 15.65
N LYS A 54 2.15 7.65 15.63
CA LYS A 54 1.48 8.48 16.64
C LYS A 54 1.50 7.76 17.99
N GLU A 55 1.66 8.52 19.06
CA GLU A 55 1.55 8.01 20.42
C GLU A 55 0.16 7.37 20.61
N ASP A 56 0.09 6.24 21.29
CA ASP A 56 -1.14 5.48 21.55
C ASP A 56 -1.94 5.01 20.28
N ALA A 57 -1.29 4.95 19.12
CA ALA A 57 -1.94 4.38 17.95
C ALA A 57 -2.33 2.91 18.19
N SER A 58 -3.58 2.56 17.87
CA SER A 58 -4.05 1.17 17.86
C SER A 58 -3.28 0.33 16.85
N ALA A 59 -3.36 -0.98 16.97
CA ALA A 59 -2.92 -1.87 15.90
C ALA A 59 -3.91 -1.84 14.74
N THR A 60 -3.40 -1.96 13.51
CA THR A 60 -4.21 -2.22 12.33
C THR A 60 -3.90 -3.60 11.76
N ILE A 61 -4.95 -4.34 11.42
CA ILE A 61 -4.78 -5.66 10.80
C ILE A 61 -4.18 -5.55 9.39
N ALA A 62 -4.46 -4.46 8.67
CA ALA A 62 -3.82 -4.19 7.37
C ALA A 62 -2.29 -4.06 7.53
N GLY A 63 -1.84 -3.31 8.53
CA GLY A 63 -0.42 -3.17 8.84
C GLY A 63 0.24 -4.50 9.19
N SER A 64 -0.46 -5.34 9.99
CA SER A 64 0.02 -6.68 10.35
C SER A 64 0.09 -7.59 9.11
N GLY A 65 -0.91 -7.57 8.23
CA GLY A 65 -0.88 -8.32 6.97
C GLY A 65 0.23 -7.87 6.02
N LEU A 66 0.47 -6.56 5.91
CA LEU A 66 1.59 -6.01 5.14
C LEU A 66 2.94 -6.39 5.74
N ALA A 67 3.06 -6.43 7.07
CA ALA A 67 4.28 -6.87 7.74
C ALA A 67 4.68 -8.30 7.37
N LEU A 68 3.72 -9.22 7.21
CA LEU A 68 3.98 -10.59 6.75
C LEU A 68 4.68 -10.61 5.38
N THR A 69 4.24 -9.75 4.46
CA THR A 69 4.91 -9.58 3.15
C THR A 69 6.29 -8.92 3.31
N CYS A 70 6.40 -7.87 4.14
CA CYS A 70 7.66 -7.17 4.39
C CYS A 70 8.70 -8.05 5.09
N TYR A 71 8.29 -9.00 5.93
CA TYR A 71 9.20 -9.97 6.56
C TYR A 71 9.83 -10.93 5.54
N ALA A 72 9.08 -11.35 4.53
CA ALA A 72 9.64 -12.12 3.41
C ALA A 72 10.70 -11.31 2.65
N VAL A 73 10.40 -10.03 2.34
CA VAL A 73 11.35 -9.12 1.70
C VAL A 73 12.60 -8.91 2.57
N ALA A 74 12.42 -8.64 3.86
CA ALA A 74 13.51 -8.39 4.79
C ALA A 74 14.44 -9.60 4.96
N ALA A 75 13.87 -10.81 4.96
CA ALA A 75 14.65 -12.05 5.01
C ALA A 75 15.45 -12.26 3.72
N GLU A 76 14.84 -12.02 2.56
CA GLU A 76 15.51 -12.10 1.25
C GLU A 76 16.65 -11.09 1.13
N ARG A 77 16.47 -9.89 1.66
CA ARG A 77 17.47 -8.82 1.64
C ARG A 77 18.48 -8.87 2.79
N GLY A 78 18.31 -9.78 3.73
CA GLY A 78 19.19 -9.89 4.90
C GLY A 78 19.13 -8.68 5.83
N TYR A 79 17.98 -8.02 5.92
CA TYR A 79 17.79 -6.91 6.87
C TYR A 79 17.77 -7.41 8.31
N LEU A 80 17.19 -8.58 8.53
CA LEU A 80 17.23 -9.36 9.75
C LEU A 80 17.45 -10.85 9.41
N PRO A 81 17.93 -11.67 10.37
CA PRO A 81 18.11 -13.11 10.16
C PRO A 81 16.79 -13.80 9.77
N ARG A 82 16.83 -14.68 8.76
CA ARG A 82 15.66 -15.46 8.31
C ARG A 82 14.96 -16.19 9.45
N ALA A 83 15.69 -16.82 10.34
CA ALA A 83 15.13 -17.56 11.48
C ALA A 83 14.37 -16.63 12.45
N GLU A 84 14.84 -15.42 12.66
CA GLU A 84 14.13 -14.42 13.48
C GLU A 84 12.82 -13.99 12.83
N LEU A 85 12.86 -13.68 11.53
CA LEU A 85 11.68 -13.28 10.79
C LEU A 85 10.67 -14.41 10.66
N ALA A 86 11.11 -15.66 10.53
CA ALA A 86 10.24 -16.84 10.59
C ALA A 86 9.53 -16.95 11.95
N ARG A 87 10.25 -16.77 13.05
CA ARG A 87 9.66 -16.79 14.41
C ARG A 87 8.64 -15.65 14.59
N ARG A 88 8.96 -14.41 14.17
CA ARG A 88 8.02 -13.28 14.23
C ARG A 88 6.77 -13.52 13.38
N THR A 89 6.94 -14.07 12.18
CA THR A 89 5.86 -14.45 11.27
C THR A 89 4.96 -15.51 11.91
N ARG A 90 5.56 -16.56 12.49
CA ARG A 90 4.83 -17.61 13.21
C ARG A 90 4.00 -17.00 14.36
N SER A 91 4.59 -16.18 15.24
CA SER A 91 3.87 -15.54 16.36
C SER A 91 2.66 -14.76 15.89
N MET A 92 2.79 -13.97 14.81
CA MET A 92 1.67 -13.22 14.24
C MET A 92 0.56 -14.12 13.71
N LEU A 93 0.92 -15.19 13.00
CA LEU A 93 -0.06 -16.13 12.46
C LEU A 93 -0.73 -16.95 13.59
N GLU A 94 0.01 -17.34 14.63
CA GLU A 94 -0.53 -17.99 15.82
C GLU A 94 -1.55 -17.09 16.54
N PHE A 95 -1.25 -15.80 16.67
CA PHE A 95 -2.22 -14.82 17.21
C PHE A 95 -3.50 -14.81 16.38
N PHE A 96 -3.44 -14.61 15.08
CA PHE A 96 -4.64 -14.57 14.23
C PHE A 96 -5.41 -15.89 14.22
N TRP A 97 -4.72 -17.03 14.35
CA TRP A 97 -5.35 -18.34 14.40
C TRP A 97 -6.09 -18.60 15.70
N THR A 98 -5.48 -18.24 16.83
CA THR A 98 -6.01 -18.52 18.17
C THR A 98 -6.92 -17.42 18.72
N ALA A 99 -6.92 -16.24 18.10
CA ALA A 99 -7.74 -15.11 18.50
C ALA A 99 -9.25 -15.43 18.48
N GLU A 100 -9.98 -14.85 19.41
CA GLU A 100 -11.43 -15.04 19.55
C GLU A 100 -12.17 -14.68 18.27
N GLN A 101 -12.98 -15.61 17.80
CA GLN A 101 -13.89 -15.48 16.64
C GLN A 101 -15.32 -15.68 17.11
N SER A 102 -15.97 -14.58 17.52
CA SER A 102 -17.35 -14.62 18.03
C SER A 102 -18.11 -13.33 17.73
N GLU A 103 -19.39 -13.29 18.04
CA GLU A 103 -20.22 -12.07 17.96
C GLU A 103 -19.98 -11.10 19.16
N SER A 104 -19.07 -11.44 20.05
CA SER A 104 -18.72 -10.56 21.18
C SER A 104 -18.19 -9.21 20.64
N PRO A 105 -18.64 -8.08 21.20
CA PRO A 105 -18.13 -6.76 20.81
C PRO A 105 -16.62 -6.55 21.04
N LEU A 106 -15.98 -7.42 21.84
CA LEU A 106 -14.56 -7.37 22.14
C LEU A 106 -13.75 -8.44 21.40
N ALA A 107 -14.40 -9.35 20.66
CA ALA A 107 -13.70 -10.38 19.90
C ALA A 107 -12.71 -9.75 18.89
N THR A 108 -11.65 -10.46 18.57
CA THR A 108 -10.66 -10.04 17.56
C THR A 108 -11.22 -10.15 16.14
N GLY A 109 -12.17 -11.08 15.92
CA GLY A 109 -12.79 -11.30 14.62
C GLY A 109 -14.09 -12.09 14.72
N TYR A 110 -14.68 -12.37 13.55
CA TYR A 110 -15.87 -13.20 13.39
C TYR A 110 -15.92 -13.81 11.99
N ARG A 111 -16.37 -15.05 11.87
CA ARG A 111 -16.49 -15.76 10.58
C ARG A 111 -15.18 -15.82 9.77
N GLY A 112 -14.03 -15.81 10.45
CA GLY A 112 -12.71 -15.83 9.81
C GLY A 112 -12.19 -14.49 9.38
N PHE A 113 -12.97 -13.41 9.49
CA PHE A 113 -12.53 -12.04 9.27
C PHE A 113 -12.17 -11.34 10.59
N PHE A 114 -11.46 -10.22 10.49
CA PHE A 114 -10.93 -9.50 11.65
C PHE A 114 -11.41 -8.05 11.67
N TYR A 115 -11.46 -7.46 12.87
CA TYR A 115 -11.78 -6.05 13.02
C TYR A 115 -10.63 -5.17 12.56
N HIS A 116 -10.93 -4.06 11.90
CA HIS A 116 -9.99 -3.12 11.30
C HIS A 116 -8.90 -2.68 12.29
N TYR A 117 -9.30 -2.25 13.49
CA TYR A 117 -8.40 -1.85 14.55
C TYR A 117 -8.52 -2.76 15.77
N LEU A 118 -7.36 -3.13 16.30
CA LEU A 118 -7.22 -3.90 17.52
C LEU A 118 -6.43 -3.10 18.56
N ASP A 119 -6.76 -3.31 19.81
CA ASP A 119 -5.93 -2.83 20.89
C ASP A 119 -4.55 -3.50 20.80
N PHE A 120 -3.50 -2.70 20.84
CA PHE A 120 -2.14 -3.15 20.54
C PHE A 120 -1.60 -4.16 21.57
N GLU A 121 -2.06 -4.05 22.85
CA GLU A 121 -1.59 -4.89 23.94
C GLU A 121 -2.46 -6.15 24.10
N THR A 122 -3.77 -6.01 24.02
CA THR A 122 -4.70 -7.12 24.27
C THR A 122 -5.06 -7.90 23.01
N GLY A 123 -5.05 -7.25 21.85
CA GLY A 123 -5.54 -7.82 20.59
C GLY A 123 -7.07 -7.81 20.45
N CYS A 124 -7.78 -7.24 21.42
CA CYS A 124 -9.23 -7.08 21.37
C CYS A 124 -9.63 -5.99 20.35
N ARG A 125 -10.85 -6.08 19.85
CA ARG A 125 -11.44 -5.04 18.99
C ARG A 125 -11.39 -3.67 19.65
N VAL A 126 -10.93 -2.65 18.94
CA VAL A 126 -11.14 -1.25 19.32
C VAL A 126 -12.63 -0.93 19.20
N PRO A 127 -13.25 -0.30 20.24
CA PRO A 127 -14.69 -0.04 20.20
C PRO A 127 -15.17 0.67 18.94
N VAL A 128 -16.30 0.25 18.44
CA VAL A 128 -17.03 0.81 17.28
C VAL A 128 -16.36 0.60 15.91
N CYS A 129 -15.15 0.09 15.78
CA CYS A 129 -14.58 -0.23 14.48
C CYS A 129 -15.33 -1.41 13.84
N GLU A 130 -15.32 -1.47 12.53
CA GLU A 130 -15.93 -2.56 11.75
C GLU A 130 -14.98 -3.75 11.63
N LEU A 131 -15.56 -4.92 11.49
CA LEU A 131 -14.91 -6.06 10.88
C LEU A 131 -14.76 -5.74 9.40
N SER A 132 -13.51 -5.73 8.92
CA SER A 132 -13.18 -5.25 7.58
C SER A 132 -12.83 -6.40 6.64
N THR A 133 -13.52 -6.47 5.50
CA THR A 133 -13.23 -7.49 4.49
C THR A 133 -11.93 -7.20 3.73
N ILE A 134 -11.63 -5.93 3.43
CA ILE A 134 -10.42 -5.56 2.69
C ILE A 134 -9.16 -5.72 3.54
N ASP A 135 -9.19 -5.27 4.79
CA ASP A 135 -8.04 -5.37 5.68
C ASP A 135 -7.76 -6.83 6.06
N SER A 136 -8.81 -7.65 6.22
CA SER A 136 -8.66 -9.10 6.37
C SER A 136 -8.06 -9.75 5.12
N ALA A 137 -8.44 -9.31 3.91
CA ALA A 137 -7.83 -9.78 2.67
C ALA A 137 -6.32 -9.45 2.61
N ILE A 138 -5.89 -8.30 3.16
CA ILE A 138 -4.47 -7.96 3.30
C ILE A 138 -3.75 -8.96 4.23
N VAL A 139 -4.38 -9.35 5.35
CA VAL A 139 -3.83 -10.39 6.24
C VAL A 139 -3.67 -11.72 5.48
N PHE A 140 -4.69 -12.13 4.72
CA PHE A 140 -4.65 -13.38 3.96
C PHE A 140 -3.58 -13.37 2.87
N ALA A 141 -3.48 -12.27 2.10
CA ALA A 141 -2.46 -12.11 1.07
C ALA A 141 -1.04 -12.12 1.67
N GLY A 142 -0.83 -11.42 2.79
CA GLY A 142 0.42 -11.43 3.53
C GLY A 142 0.79 -12.82 4.07
N ALA A 143 -0.18 -13.53 4.66
CA ALA A 143 -0.01 -14.89 5.16
C ALA A 143 0.39 -15.87 4.04
N LEU A 144 -0.31 -15.83 2.89
CA LEU A 144 0.03 -16.65 1.73
C LEU A 144 1.40 -16.31 1.14
N THR A 145 1.79 -15.02 1.16
CA THR A 145 3.14 -14.61 0.74
C THR A 145 4.21 -15.17 1.67
N ALA A 146 4.00 -15.08 2.98
CA ALA A 146 4.90 -15.63 3.97
C ALA A 146 5.02 -17.15 3.84
N ALA A 147 3.90 -17.87 3.66
CA ALA A 147 3.90 -19.32 3.43
C ALA A 147 4.66 -19.73 2.18
N ALA A 148 4.57 -18.94 1.11
CA ALA A 148 5.29 -19.19 -0.14
C ALA A 148 6.79 -18.90 -0.03
N TYR A 149 7.20 -17.98 0.86
CA TYR A 149 8.60 -17.62 1.07
C TYR A 149 9.31 -18.52 2.09
N PHE A 150 8.69 -18.77 3.25
CA PHE A 150 9.24 -19.59 4.32
C PHE A 150 8.99 -21.07 4.03
N ASP A 151 9.74 -21.61 3.06
CA ASP A 151 9.57 -22.95 2.48
C ASP A 151 10.55 -24.02 3.05
N GLY A 152 11.38 -23.67 4.02
CA GLY A 152 12.33 -24.56 4.67
C GLY A 152 11.70 -25.54 5.67
N ASP A 153 12.54 -26.40 6.25
CA ASP A 153 12.12 -27.50 7.13
C ASP A 153 12.17 -27.19 8.62
N SER A 154 12.43 -25.94 9.00
CA SER A 154 12.36 -25.55 10.41
C SER A 154 10.92 -25.68 10.96
N GLU A 155 10.78 -25.88 12.27
CA GLU A 155 9.47 -25.94 12.91
C GLU A 155 8.64 -24.67 12.64
N ASP A 156 9.27 -23.50 12.75
CA ASP A 156 8.62 -22.21 12.50
C ASP A 156 8.10 -22.13 11.07
N GLU A 157 8.92 -22.50 10.07
CA GLU A 157 8.52 -22.41 8.68
C GLU A 157 7.42 -23.43 8.31
N ARG A 158 7.44 -24.64 8.87
CA ARG A 158 6.32 -25.59 8.73
C ARG A 158 5.04 -25.07 9.36
N ALA A 159 5.14 -24.44 10.55
CA ALA A 159 4.00 -23.83 11.23
C ALA A 159 3.42 -22.66 10.42
N ILE A 160 4.26 -21.79 9.85
CA ILE A 160 3.85 -20.69 8.98
C ILE A 160 2.99 -21.20 7.83
N ARG A 161 3.47 -22.21 7.09
CA ARG A 161 2.74 -22.76 5.94
C ARG A 161 1.36 -23.30 6.32
N ARG A 162 1.27 -24.04 7.44
CA ARG A 162 -0.01 -24.56 7.92
C ARG A 162 -0.95 -23.43 8.36
N LEU A 163 -0.49 -22.57 9.27
CA LEU A 163 -1.31 -21.49 9.85
C LEU A 163 -1.82 -20.53 8.78
N ALA A 164 -1.00 -20.18 7.81
CA ALA A 164 -1.40 -19.27 6.73
C ALA A 164 -2.57 -19.83 5.91
N VAL A 165 -2.51 -21.12 5.58
CA VAL A 165 -3.60 -21.80 4.86
C VAL A 165 -4.85 -21.91 5.73
N ASP A 166 -4.70 -22.31 7.00
CA ASP A 166 -5.82 -22.48 7.93
C ASP A 166 -6.55 -21.15 8.18
N ILE A 167 -5.80 -20.03 8.37
CA ILE A 167 -6.38 -18.69 8.55
C ILE A 167 -7.15 -18.26 7.30
N TYR A 168 -6.57 -18.43 6.13
CA TYR A 168 -7.23 -18.06 4.87
C TYR A 168 -8.45 -18.94 4.59
N ALA A 169 -8.35 -20.25 4.79
CA ALA A 169 -9.44 -21.19 4.59
C ALA A 169 -10.63 -20.97 5.54
N ARG A 170 -10.40 -20.37 6.73
CA ARG A 170 -11.44 -20.07 7.71
C ARG A 170 -12.39 -18.95 7.27
N ALA A 171 -11.99 -18.09 6.33
CA ALA A 171 -12.77 -16.94 5.92
C ALA A 171 -14.06 -17.35 5.19
N ASP A 172 -15.21 -16.99 5.75
CA ASP A 172 -16.55 -17.25 5.20
C ASP A 172 -16.96 -16.13 4.23
N TRP A 173 -16.50 -16.23 2.98
CA TRP A 173 -16.79 -15.24 1.95
C TRP A 173 -18.26 -15.24 1.51
N GLU A 174 -18.97 -16.35 1.66
CA GLU A 174 -20.41 -16.42 1.39
C GLU A 174 -21.17 -15.56 2.40
N TRP A 175 -20.83 -15.68 3.69
CA TRP A 175 -21.36 -14.80 4.73
C TRP A 175 -21.00 -13.33 4.49
N ALA A 176 -19.75 -13.04 4.05
CA ALA A 176 -19.32 -11.68 3.77
C ALA A 176 -20.01 -11.02 2.55
N SER A 177 -20.92 -11.76 1.87
CA SER A 177 -21.71 -11.29 0.74
C SER A 177 -23.20 -11.15 1.10
N PRO A 178 -23.56 -10.18 1.98
CA PRO A 178 -24.94 -10.07 2.51
C PRO A 178 -25.97 -9.66 1.46
N ARG A 179 -25.55 -9.15 0.33
CA ARG A 179 -26.34 -8.75 -0.83
C ARG A 179 -25.77 -9.38 -2.10
N PRO A 180 -25.89 -10.72 -2.22
CA PRO A 180 -25.29 -11.42 -3.34
C PRO A 180 -25.70 -10.83 -4.70
N PRO A 181 -24.80 -10.81 -5.68
CA PRO A 181 -23.48 -11.41 -5.64
C PRO A 181 -22.35 -10.52 -5.06
N ALA A 182 -22.65 -9.31 -4.59
CA ALA A 182 -21.63 -8.35 -4.15
C ALA A 182 -21.07 -8.69 -2.76
N ILE A 183 -19.75 -8.50 -2.60
CA ILE A 183 -19.04 -8.61 -1.31
C ILE A 183 -19.21 -7.31 -0.54
N GLY A 184 -19.61 -7.39 0.75
CA GLY A 184 -19.77 -6.23 1.63
C GLY A 184 -18.43 -5.65 2.11
N HIS A 185 -18.42 -4.35 2.44
CA HIS A 185 -17.23 -3.71 3.02
C HIS A 185 -16.89 -4.22 4.42
N GLY A 186 -17.90 -4.65 5.19
CA GLY A 186 -17.68 -5.12 6.54
C GLY A 186 -18.95 -5.26 7.38
N TRP A 187 -18.75 -5.57 8.65
CA TRP A 187 -19.82 -5.90 9.60
C TRP A 187 -19.52 -5.32 11.00
N LYS A 188 -20.56 -5.07 11.77
CA LYS A 188 -20.48 -4.65 13.18
C LYS A 188 -21.43 -5.45 14.04
N PRO A 189 -21.04 -5.92 15.23
CA PRO A 189 -21.94 -6.68 16.10
C PRO A 189 -23.14 -5.85 16.54
N GLU A 190 -23.03 -4.52 16.62
CA GLU A 190 -24.09 -3.62 17.07
C GLU A 190 -25.11 -3.29 15.98
N ARG A 191 -24.78 -3.47 14.69
CA ARG A 191 -25.61 -2.95 13.58
C ARG A 191 -25.69 -3.89 12.36
N GLY A 192 -24.97 -5.02 12.37
CA GLY A 192 -24.88 -5.92 11.23
C GLY A 192 -23.98 -5.37 10.12
N PHE A 193 -24.23 -5.79 8.90
CA PHE A 193 -23.42 -5.40 7.73
C PHE A 193 -23.49 -3.91 7.44
N LEU A 194 -22.36 -3.36 7.00
CA LEU A 194 -22.28 -2.02 6.44
C LEU A 194 -23.15 -1.96 5.17
N ARG A 195 -23.64 -0.75 4.86
CA ARG A 195 -24.54 -0.56 3.70
C ARG A 195 -23.83 -0.55 2.35
N TYR A 196 -22.50 -0.52 2.33
CA TYR A 196 -21.71 -0.46 1.12
C TYR A 196 -21.15 -1.83 0.76
N ASP A 197 -21.10 -2.08 -0.55
CA ASP A 197 -20.49 -3.25 -1.16
C ASP A 197 -19.33 -2.82 -2.06
N TRP A 198 -18.38 -3.72 -2.27
CA TRP A 198 -17.30 -3.51 -3.21
C TRP A 198 -17.86 -3.55 -4.63
N ARG A 199 -17.88 -2.40 -5.29
CA ARG A 199 -18.37 -2.22 -6.66
C ARG A 199 -17.49 -1.23 -7.41
N GLY A 200 -17.21 -1.50 -8.67
CA GLY A 200 -16.38 -0.66 -9.53
C GLY A 200 -14.91 -0.72 -9.20
N TYR A 201 -14.10 -0.13 -10.04
CA TYR A 201 -12.65 -0.22 -9.92
C TYR A 201 -12.13 0.54 -8.70
N ASN A 202 -11.49 -0.20 -7.83
CA ASN A 202 -10.84 0.27 -6.60
C ASN A 202 -9.77 -0.75 -6.16
N GLU A 203 -9.26 -0.60 -4.94
CA GLU A 203 -8.24 -1.45 -4.35
C GLU A 203 -8.64 -2.93 -4.17
N ALA A 204 -9.93 -3.26 -4.22
CA ALA A 204 -10.44 -4.59 -3.87
C ALA A 204 -10.29 -5.66 -4.98
N LEU A 205 -9.52 -5.40 -6.05
CA LEU A 205 -9.28 -6.42 -7.09
C LEU A 205 -8.69 -7.70 -6.49
N PHE A 206 -7.65 -7.59 -5.64
CA PHE A 206 -7.04 -8.77 -5.00
C PHE A 206 -7.97 -9.46 -4.00
N LEU A 207 -8.86 -8.71 -3.33
CA LEU A 207 -9.89 -9.25 -2.45
C LEU A 207 -10.82 -10.20 -3.22
N HIS A 208 -11.30 -9.79 -4.40
CA HIS A 208 -12.17 -10.62 -5.23
C HIS A 208 -11.43 -11.88 -5.72
N ILE A 209 -10.15 -11.76 -6.05
CA ILE A 209 -9.33 -12.92 -6.42
C ILE A 209 -9.18 -13.89 -5.25
N LEU A 210 -8.96 -13.41 -4.04
CA LEU A 210 -8.92 -14.24 -2.83
C LEU A 210 -10.28 -14.87 -2.53
N ALA A 211 -11.36 -14.10 -2.61
CA ALA A 211 -12.71 -14.61 -2.37
C ALA A 211 -13.12 -15.72 -3.36
N LEU A 212 -12.77 -15.57 -4.64
CA LEU A 212 -12.97 -16.60 -5.67
C LEU A 212 -12.05 -17.81 -5.50
N GLY A 213 -10.83 -17.59 -5.00
CA GLY A 213 -9.82 -18.62 -4.80
C GLY A 213 -9.92 -19.37 -3.47
N SER A 214 -10.88 -19.02 -2.61
CA SER A 214 -11.08 -19.67 -1.30
C SER A 214 -11.31 -21.18 -1.46
N PRO A 215 -10.61 -22.01 -0.67
CA PRO A 215 -10.77 -23.48 -0.75
C PRO A 215 -12.03 -24.01 -0.05
N THR A 216 -12.68 -23.20 0.77
CA THR A 216 -13.78 -23.63 1.66
C THR A 216 -15.11 -22.94 1.35
N HIS A 217 -15.14 -21.60 1.37
CA HIS A 217 -16.34 -20.78 1.20
C HIS A 217 -16.16 -19.73 0.09
N PRO A 218 -15.88 -20.14 -1.16
CA PRO A 218 -15.65 -19.20 -2.25
C PRO A 218 -16.96 -18.53 -2.67
N VAL A 219 -16.88 -17.26 -3.06
CA VAL A 219 -17.98 -16.61 -3.76
C VAL A 219 -18.16 -17.20 -5.18
N GLY A 220 -19.35 -17.03 -5.75
CA GLY A 220 -19.61 -17.33 -7.16
C GLY A 220 -18.91 -16.36 -8.11
N GLU A 221 -18.68 -16.78 -9.35
CA GLU A 221 -18.02 -15.95 -10.40
C GLU A 221 -18.81 -14.65 -10.66
N SER A 222 -20.12 -14.67 -10.48
CA SER A 222 -21.00 -13.50 -10.57
C SER A 222 -20.62 -12.36 -9.61
N ALA A 223 -19.87 -12.62 -8.53
CA ALA A 223 -19.36 -11.57 -7.65
C ALA A 223 -18.31 -10.69 -8.37
N TYR A 224 -17.52 -11.28 -9.25
CA TYR A 224 -16.57 -10.54 -10.06
C TYR A 224 -17.26 -9.76 -11.19
N ASP A 225 -18.25 -10.37 -11.84
CA ASP A 225 -19.06 -9.70 -12.87
C ASP A 225 -19.79 -8.48 -12.28
N GLU A 226 -20.37 -8.60 -11.08
CA GLU A 226 -21.02 -7.49 -10.39
C GLU A 226 -20.03 -6.37 -10.06
N TRP A 227 -18.82 -6.72 -9.59
CA TRP A 227 -17.80 -5.74 -9.26
C TRP A 227 -17.32 -4.97 -10.49
N THR A 228 -17.11 -5.66 -11.63
CA THR A 228 -16.70 -5.04 -12.89
C THR A 228 -17.81 -4.31 -13.63
N SER A 229 -19.10 -4.57 -13.29
CA SER A 229 -20.26 -4.05 -14.01
C SER A 229 -20.33 -2.52 -14.10
N THR A 230 -19.72 -1.82 -13.15
CA THR A 230 -19.69 -0.35 -13.09
C THR A 230 -18.37 0.26 -13.52
N TYR A 231 -17.47 -0.52 -14.11
CA TYR A 231 -16.19 -0.04 -14.62
C TYR A 231 -16.35 1.08 -15.65
N LYS A 232 -15.45 2.05 -15.62
CA LYS A 232 -15.49 3.21 -16.49
C LYS A 232 -14.16 3.42 -17.19
N TRP A 233 -14.09 2.99 -18.45
CA TRP A 233 -13.00 3.37 -19.34
C TRP A 233 -13.13 4.86 -19.69
N ARG A 234 -12.05 5.61 -19.58
CA ARG A 234 -12.01 7.06 -19.77
C ARG A 234 -10.84 7.44 -20.65
N SER A 235 -11.01 8.51 -21.45
CA SER A 235 -9.93 9.26 -22.05
C SER A 235 -9.78 10.58 -21.31
N ILE A 236 -8.63 10.78 -20.67
CA ILE A 236 -8.33 11.95 -19.83
C ILE A 236 -6.94 12.44 -20.22
N TYR A 237 -6.83 13.67 -20.74
CA TYR A 237 -5.57 14.22 -21.26
C TYR A 237 -4.92 13.32 -22.31
N ASP A 238 -5.72 12.76 -23.20
CA ASP A 238 -5.31 11.81 -24.25
C ASP A 238 -4.73 10.49 -23.70
N ILE A 239 -4.95 10.19 -22.41
CA ILE A 239 -4.60 8.93 -21.77
C ILE A 239 -5.88 8.13 -21.56
N GLU A 240 -5.95 6.96 -22.19
CA GLU A 240 -7.07 6.04 -22.05
C GLU A 240 -6.80 5.03 -20.93
N LEU A 241 -7.70 4.93 -19.95
CA LEU A 241 -7.54 4.04 -18.80
C LEU A 241 -8.88 3.64 -18.17
N LEU A 242 -8.87 2.53 -17.46
CA LEU A 242 -9.88 2.23 -16.45
C LEU A 242 -9.63 3.16 -15.25
N TYR A 243 -10.54 4.09 -15.03
CA TYR A 243 -10.35 5.21 -14.11
C TYR A 243 -10.65 4.83 -12.66
N GLY A 244 -9.69 5.07 -11.77
CA GLY A 244 -9.82 5.16 -10.33
C GLY A 244 -9.27 6.51 -9.85
N GLY A 245 -9.95 7.19 -8.92
CA GLY A 245 -9.56 8.55 -8.51
C GLY A 245 -8.23 8.63 -7.77
N PRO A 246 -8.13 8.06 -6.56
CA PRO A 246 -6.90 7.97 -5.78
C PRO A 246 -5.86 7.02 -6.42
N LEU A 247 -4.59 7.40 -6.36
CA LEU A 247 -3.52 6.63 -6.98
C LEU A 247 -3.37 5.22 -6.36
N PHE A 248 -3.58 5.07 -5.05
CA PHE A 248 -3.44 3.78 -4.36
C PHE A 248 -4.39 2.70 -4.91
N MET A 249 -5.54 3.06 -5.46
CA MET A 249 -6.48 2.12 -6.08
C MET A 249 -5.86 1.37 -7.27
N HIS A 250 -4.88 2.00 -7.92
CA HIS A 250 -4.12 1.40 -9.02
C HIS A 250 -2.88 0.63 -8.56
N GLN A 251 -2.60 0.57 -7.26
CA GLN A 251 -1.34 0.04 -6.72
C GLN A 251 -1.53 -1.18 -5.82
N LEU A 252 -2.51 -1.15 -4.90
CA LEU A 252 -2.58 -2.09 -3.79
C LEU A 252 -2.64 -3.55 -4.25
N SER A 253 -3.46 -3.87 -5.24
CA SER A 253 -3.58 -5.24 -5.77
C SER A 253 -2.30 -5.75 -6.42
N HIS A 254 -1.48 -4.86 -6.97
CA HIS A 254 -0.20 -5.19 -7.59
C HIS A 254 0.89 -5.59 -6.60
N ILE A 255 0.69 -5.39 -5.31
CA ILE A 255 1.64 -5.88 -4.30
C ILE A 255 1.81 -7.38 -4.45
N TRP A 256 0.70 -8.10 -4.59
CA TRP A 256 0.67 -9.58 -4.58
C TRP A 256 0.42 -10.20 -5.95
N ILE A 257 -0.25 -9.50 -6.87
CA ILE A 257 -0.63 -10.06 -8.16
C ILE A 257 0.12 -9.37 -9.29
N ASP A 258 0.86 -10.16 -10.04
CA ASP A 258 1.53 -9.70 -11.25
C ASP A 258 0.55 -9.75 -12.42
N PHE A 259 -0.04 -8.61 -12.73
CA PHE A 259 -1.01 -8.50 -13.81
C PHE A 259 -0.40 -8.36 -15.22
N ARG A 260 0.93 -8.41 -15.35
CA ARG A 260 1.59 -8.35 -16.65
C ARG A 260 1.26 -9.58 -17.48
N GLY A 261 0.75 -9.35 -18.70
CA GLY A 261 0.44 -10.42 -19.66
C GLY A 261 -0.75 -11.30 -19.30
N ILE A 262 -1.57 -10.91 -18.30
CA ILE A 262 -2.86 -11.56 -17.99
C ILE A 262 -3.99 -10.54 -18.03
N GLN A 263 -5.14 -10.96 -18.54
CA GLN A 263 -6.27 -10.08 -18.79
C GLN A 263 -7.58 -10.77 -18.42
N ASP A 264 -8.47 -10.06 -17.73
CA ASP A 264 -9.88 -10.42 -17.62
C ASP A 264 -10.66 -10.03 -18.89
N ALA A 265 -11.96 -10.27 -18.90
CA ALA A 265 -12.82 -9.96 -20.05
C ALA A 265 -12.82 -8.45 -20.36
N PHE A 266 -12.87 -7.60 -19.33
CA PHE A 266 -12.89 -6.14 -19.49
C PHE A 266 -11.59 -5.63 -20.11
N MET A 267 -10.44 -6.03 -19.59
CA MET A 267 -9.14 -5.60 -20.10
C MET A 267 -8.85 -6.13 -21.51
N ARG A 268 -9.29 -7.36 -21.85
CA ARG A 268 -9.21 -7.86 -23.24
C ARG A 268 -10.01 -6.99 -24.20
N ALA A 269 -11.21 -6.59 -23.83
CA ALA A 269 -12.05 -5.73 -24.68
C ALA A 269 -11.42 -4.35 -24.97
N HIS A 270 -10.50 -3.90 -24.09
CA HIS A 270 -9.79 -2.63 -24.25
C HIS A 270 -8.33 -2.79 -24.70
N GLY A 271 -7.89 -4.00 -25.04
CA GLY A 271 -6.51 -4.27 -25.50
C GLY A 271 -5.44 -3.86 -24.46
N SER A 272 -5.73 -4.01 -23.15
CA SER A 272 -4.88 -3.59 -22.06
C SER A 272 -4.81 -4.67 -20.98
N ASP A 273 -3.96 -4.48 -19.99
CA ASP A 273 -3.96 -5.22 -18.72
C ASP A 273 -3.93 -4.23 -17.53
N TYR A 274 -4.09 -4.75 -16.32
CA TYR A 274 -4.10 -3.89 -15.14
C TYR A 274 -2.74 -3.26 -14.83
N PHE A 275 -1.63 -3.86 -15.26
CA PHE A 275 -0.30 -3.27 -15.10
C PHE A 275 -0.13 -2.05 -16.00
N GLU A 276 -0.48 -2.17 -17.28
CA GLU A 276 -0.49 -1.03 -18.19
C GLU A 276 -1.50 0.04 -17.77
N ASN A 277 -2.65 -0.36 -17.23
CA ASN A 277 -3.62 0.57 -16.68
C ASN A 277 -3.02 1.39 -15.51
N SER A 278 -2.28 0.76 -14.61
CA SER A 278 -1.62 1.42 -13.47
C SER A 278 -0.45 2.31 -13.93
N ARG A 279 0.25 1.90 -14.99
CA ARG A 279 1.24 2.74 -15.67
C ARG A 279 0.58 4.02 -16.22
N ARG A 280 -0.52 3.89 -16.95
CA ARG A 280 -1.29 5.03 -17.48
C ARG A 280 -1.83 5.94 -16.37
N ALA A 281 -2.30 5.38 -15.25
CA ALA A 281 -2.72 6.16 -14.10
C ALA A 281 -1.57 6.95 -13.47
N THR A 282 -0.36 6.39 -13.43
CA THR A 282 0.85 7.08 -12.96
C THR A 282 1.18 8.27 -13.86
N TYR A 283 1.11 8.12 -15.18
CA TYR A 283 1.27 9.22 -16.12
C TYR A 283 0.16 10.26 -16.02
N LEU A 284 -1.09 9.86 -15.78
CA LEU A 284 -2.19 10.77 -15.55
C LEU A 284 -1.95 11.68 -14.33
N GLN A 285 -1.41 11.15 -13.24
CA GLN A 285 -1.06 11.92 -12.05
C GLN A 285 -0.02 13.00 -12.36
N ARG A 286 1.06 12.62 -13.07
CA ARG A 286 2.09 13.56 -13.53
C ARG A 286 1.51 14.63 -14.46
N GLU A 287 0.71 14.23 -15.43
CA GLU A 287 0.10 15.15 -16.40
C GLU A 287 -0.87 16.14 -15.72
N TYR A 288 -1.67 15.68 -14.76
CA TYR A 288 -2.51 16.54 -13.96
C TYR A 288 -1.69 17.58 -13.18
N ALA A 289 -0.62 17.17 -12.52
CA ALA A 289 0.23 18.07 -11.75
C ALA A 289 0.97 19.06 -12.67
N ARG A 290 1.46 18.62 -13.84
CA ARG A 290 2.10 19.47 -14.84
C ARG A 290 1.12 20.55 -15.37
N ARG A 291 -0.11 20.18 -15.66
CA ARG A 291 -1.17 21.13 -16.09
C ARG A 291 -1.63 22.01 -14.95
N ASN A 292 -1.63 21.50 -13.76
CA ASN A 292 -2.02 22.19 -12.52
C ASN A 292 -3.33 23.01 -12.67
N PRO A 293 -4.45 22.41 -13.06
CA PRO A 293 -5.66 23.16 -13.44
C PRO A 293 -6.27 23.95 -12.28
N ARG A 294 -5.96 23.53 -11.05
CA ARG A 294 -6.42 24.21 -9.82
C ARG A 294 -5.42 25.23 -9.29
N GLY A 295 -4.21 25.35 -9.87
CA GLY A 295 -3.18 26.31 -9.48
C GLY A 295 -2.67 26.09 -8.06
N PHE A 296 -2.39 24.85 -7.67
CA PHE A 296 -1.75 24.54 -6.40
C PHE A 296 -0.25 24.89 -6.44
N VAL A 297 0.28 25.28 -5.29
CA VAL A 297 1.72 25.54 -5.15
C VAL A 297 2.46 24.21 -5.13
N GLY A 298 3.56 24.13 -5.85
CA GLY A 298 4.44 22.96 -5.87
C GLY A 298 4.04 21.87 -6.86
N TYR A 299 2.87 21.93 -7.50
CA TYR A 299 2.51 20.97 -8.54
C TYR A 299 3.30 21.26 -9.83
N ASP A 300 4.05 20.29 -10.29
CA ASP A 300 4.77 20.31 -11.56
C ASP A 300 5.00 18.89 -12.09
N GLU A 301 5.81 18.73 -13.13
CA GLU A 301 6.09 17.44 -13.77
C GLU A 301 6.84 16.45 -12.88
N ASN A 302 7.53 16.90 -11.83
CA ASN A 302 8.28 16.09 -10.88
C ASN A 302 7.71 16.17 -9.45
N THR A 303 6.56 16.85 -9.26
CA THR A 303 5.92 17.02 -7.95
C THR A 303 4.44 16.70 -8.09
N TRP A 304 4.11 15.43 -7.90
CA TRP A 304 2.80 14.81 -8.06
C TRP A 304 2.58 13.69 -7.02
N GLY A 305 1.47 12.97 -7.08
CA GLY A 305 1.16 11.86 -6.19
C GLY A 305 -0.06 12.16 -5.30
N VAL A 306 -1.23 12.34 -5.94
CA VAL A 306 -2.49 12.60 -5.22
C VAL A 306 -3.17 11.29 -4.90
N THR A 307 -3.24 10.96 -3.60
CA THR A 307 -3.84 9.73 -3.09
C THR A 307 -4.41 9.94 -1.68
N ALA A 308 -4.81 8.86 -1.00
CA ALA A 308 -5.25 8.93 0.39
C ALA A 308 -4.11 9.35 1.33
N GLY A 309 -4.43 10.04 2.38
CA GLY A 309 -3.48 10.42 3.41
C GLY A 309 -3.95 11.58 4.29
N ASP A 310 -3.18 11.86 5.34
CA ASP A 310 -3.38 12.99 6.22
C ASP A 310 -3.29 14.32 5.44
N GLY A 311 -3.97 15.35 5.93
CA GLY A 311 -3.90 16.68 5.40
C GLY A 311 -3.89 17.76 6.48
N PRO A 312 -3.67 19.03 6.10
CA PRO A 312 -3.55 20.13 7.04
C PRO A 312 -4.88 20.65 7.61
N GLY A 313 -6.00 20.01 7.24
CA GLY A 313 -7.35 20.44 7.62
C GLY A 313 -7.88 19.79 8.91
N PRO A 314 -9.22 19.96 9.15
CA PRO A 314 -10.14 20.73 8.33
C PRO A 314 -9.89 22.25 8.45
N ALA A 315 -9.69 22.93 7.34
CA ALA A 315 -9.44 24.37 7.32
C ALA A 315 -9.92 25.04 6.01
N VAL A 316 -10.25 26.33 6.09
CA VAL A 316 -10.48 27.17 4.91
C VAL A 316 -9.54 28.38 4.99
N LYS A 317 -8.73 28.59 3.96
CA LYS A 317 -7.76 29.69 3.89
C LYS A 317 -7.75 30.33 2.50
N THR A 318 -7.36 31.60 2.45
CA THR A 318 -7.08 32.29 1.18
C THR A 318 -5.59 32.15 0.87
N VAL A 319 -5.26 31.52 -0.26
CA VAL A 319 -3.88 31.33 -0.73
C VAL A 319 -3.76 31.92 -2.13
N ARG A 320 -2.85 32.90 -2.30
CA ARG A 320 -2.66 33.62 -3.57
C ARG A 320 -3.99 34.15 -4.17
N GLY A 321 -4.83 34.79 -3.32
CA GLY A 321 -6.11 35.34 -3.71
C GLY A 321 -7.25 34.35 -3.94
N ARG A 322 -7.03 33.05 -3.81
CA ARG A 322 -8.05 32.01 -3.97
C ARG A 322 -8.45 31.42 -2.64
N ARG A 323 -9.76 31.37 -2.34
CA ARG A 323 -10.29 30.67 -1.18
C ARG A 323 -10.18 29.15 -1.42
N ARG A 324 -9.51 28.41 -0.51
CA ARG A 324 -9.25 26.98 -0.59
C ARG A 324 -9.73 26.27 0.67
N ARG A 325 -10.35 25.11 0.46
CA ARG A 325 -10.68 24.17 1.53
C ARG A 325 -9.56 23.13 1.60
N PHE A 326 -9.10 22.87 2.81
CA PHE A 326 -8.13 21.84 3.12
C PHE A 326 -8.82 20.76 3.96
N PHE A 327 -8.52 19.50 3.66
CA PHE A 327 -9.08 18.36 4.34
C PHE A 327 -8.11 17.85 5.41
N ASP A 328 -8.65 17.14 6.39
CA ASP A 328 -7.93 16.24 7.27
C ASP A 328 -7.53 14.96 6.49
N PHE A 329 -7.60 13.78 7.10
CA PHE A 329 -7.47 12.55 6.32
C PHE A 329 -8.54 12.50 5.22
N ALA A 330 -8.12 12.20 3.98
CA ALA A 330 -9.04 12.09 2.84
C ALA A 330 -8.48 11.18 1.74
N GLY A 331 -9.37 10.44 1.08
CA GLY A 331 -9.09 9.75 -0.18
C GLY A 331 -9.09 10.74 -1.34
N ARG A 332 -7.95 11.42 -1.54
CA ARG A 332 -7.79 12.40 -2.64
C ARG A 332 -7.56 11.69 -3.96
N GLY A 333 -8.09 12.28 -5.04
CA GLY A 333 -7.97 11.68 -6.37
C GLY A 333 -8.09 12.72 -7.49
N VAL A 334 -7.47 12.46 -8.62
CA VAL A 334 -7.43 13.40 -9.75
C VAL A 334 -7.80 12.71 -11.05
N PRO A 335 -8.38 13.47 -12.01
CA PRO A 335 -8.73 14.90 -11.92
C PRO A 335 -10.11 15.16 -11.29
N TYR A 336 -10.95 14.13 -11.08
CA TYR A 336 -12.37 14.28 -10.73
C TYR A 336 -12.68 14.15 -9.23
N GLY A 337 -11.73 13.68 -8.44
CA GLY A 337 -11.89 13.53 -7.00
C GLY A 337 -11.52 14.79 -6.21
N PRO A 338 -11.60 14.72 -4.87
CA PRO A 338 -11.16 15.81 -4.01
C PRO A 338 -9.63 15.99 -4.13
N ASP A 339 -9.24 17.28 -4.21
CA ASP A 339 -7.84 17.69 -4.24
C ASP A 339 -7.71 19.05 -3.56
N ASP A 340 -6.82 19.16 -2.57
CA ASP A 340 -6.54 20.34 -1.78
C ASP A 340 -5.07 20.78 -1.84
N GLY A 341 -4.29 20.19 -2.75
CA GLY A 341 -2.86 20.45 -2.88
C GLY A 341 -1.98 19.58 -1.98
N THR A 342 -2.54 18.53 -1.35
CA THR A 342 -1.79 17.56 -0.57
C THR A 342 -1.25 16.45 -1.48
N LEU A 343 0.03 16.15 -1.31
CA LEU A 343 0.76 15.13 -2.05
C LEU A 343 1.31 14.06 -1.10
N ALA A 344 1.36 12.82 -1.57
CA ALA A 344 1.82 11.67 -0.81
C ALA A 344 2.99 10.97 -1.53
N PRO A 345 4.22 11.11 -1.05
CA PRO A 345 5.40 10.57 -1.73
C PRO A 345 5.45 9.04 -1.69
N TRP A 346 4.80 8.40 -0.71
CA TRP A 346 4.66 6.95 -0.68
C TRP A 346 3.90 6.41 -1.91
N GLY A 347 2.85 7.11 -2.36
CA GLY A 347 2.12 6.74 -3.58
C GLY A 347 2.98 6.91 -4.84
N VAL A 348 3.89 7.89 -4.86
CA VAL A 348 4.89 8.00 -5.94
C VAL A 348 5.85 6.83 -5.92
N ALA A 349 6.44 6.51 -4.75
CA ALA A 349 7.38 5.40 -4.60
C ALA A 349 6.76 4.05 -4.97
N THR A 350 5.51 3.81 -4.55
CA THR A 350 4.75 2.59 -4.87
C THR A 350 4.47 2.44 -6.37
N SER A 351 4.53 3.54 -7.14
CA SER A 351 4.40 3.52 -8.60
C SER A 351 5.68 3.12 -9.35
N LEU A 352 6.79 2.89 -8.65
CA LEU A 352 8.09 2.65 -9.28
C LEU A 352 8.08 1.52 -10.32
N PRO A 353 7.45 0.35 -10.09
CA PRO A 353 7.43 -0.71 -11.10
C PRO A 353 6.70 -0.33 -12.39
N PHE A 354 5.75 0.60 -12.33
CA PHE A 354 4.93 0.97 -13.48
C PHE A 354 5.61 1.97 -14.43
N ALA A 355 6.34 2.96 -13.87
CA ALA A 355 6.91 4.06 -14.64
C ALA A 355 8.18 4.62 -13.99
N PRO A 356 9.28 3.83 -13.88
CA PRO A 356 10.50 4.26 -13.20
C PRO A 356 11.08 5.56 -13.78
N GLU A 357 10.92 5.78 -15.07
CA GLU A 357 11.43 6.93 -15.81
C GLU A 357 10.82 8.29 -15.38
N ILE A 358 9.65 8.28 -14.72
CA ILE A 358 9.03 9.49 -14.16
C ILE A 358 8.98 9.46 -12.64
N VAL A 359 9.03 8.29 -12.04
CA VAL A 359 9.00 8.11 -10.58
C VAL A 359 10.33 8.50 -9.95
N LEU A 360 11.47 8.02 -10.47
CA LEU A 360 12.79 8.33 -9.91
C LEU A 360 13.09 9.84 -9.91
N PRO A 361 12.85 10.59 -11.01
CA PRO A 361 12.96 12.05 -10.98
C PRO A 361 12.05 12.72 -9.96
N ALA A 362 10.83 12.20 -9.77
CA ALA A 362 9.87 12.76 -8.80
C ALA A 362 10.34 12.54 -7.36
N LEU A 363 10.83 11.35 -7.00
CA LEU A 363 11.40 11.08 -5.67
C LEU A 363 12.61 11.97 -5.40
N ALA A 364 13.52 12.10 -6.36
CA ALA A 364 14.67 12.99 -6.24
C ALA A 364 14.26 14.48 -6.09
N ALA A 365 13.16 14.90 -6.71
CA ALA A 365 12.61 16.25 -6.55
C ALA A 365 12.04 16.47 -5.14
N VAL A 366 11.30 15.49 -4.61
CA VAL A 366 10.77 15.54 -3.23
C VAL A 366 11.91 15.65 -2.22
N ASP A 367 12.91 14.79 -2.30
CA ASP A 367 14.06 14.79 -1.36
C ASP A 367 14.82 16.12 -1.39
N ARG A 368 14.97 16.72 -2.56
CA ARG A 368 15.66 18.01 -2.72
C ARG A 368 14.82 19.20 -2.25
N GLN A 369 13.53 19.24 -2.61
CA GLN A 369 12.67 20.40 -2.37
C GLN A 369 11.98 20.35 -1.00
N TYR A 370 11.70 19.17 -0.50
CA TYR A 370 10.95 18.93 0.73
C TYR A 370 11.66 17.91 1.65
N PRO A 371 12.93 18.11 2.02
CA PRO A 371 13.75 17.10 2.73
C PRO A 371 13.14 16.63 4.06
N MET A 372 12.27 17.46 4.68
CA MET A 372 11.59 17.11 5.93
C MET A 372 10.45 16.08 5.75
N VAL A 373 10.09 15.75 4.51
CA VAL A 373 9.10 14.70 4.19
C VAL A 373 9.72 13.32 4.39
N THR A 374 11.03 13.20 4.18
CA THR A 374 11.80 11.98 4.49
C THR A 374 12.11 11.94 5.99
N GLY A 375 11.77 10.82 6.63
CA GLY A 375 12.00 10.57 8.04
C GLY A 375 12.81 9.30 8.27
N GLN A 376 12.81 8.82 9.52
CA GLN A 376 13.54 7.62 9.93
C GLN A 376 13.08 6.36 9.18
N TYR A 377 11.79 6.29 8.84
CA TYR A 377 11.15 5.14 8.17
C TYR A 377 10.78 5.46 6.71
N GLY A 378 11.65 6.14 5.98
CA GLY A 378 11.35 6.58 4.63
C GLY A 378 10.40 7.78 4.60
N TYR A 379 9.45 7.79 3.68
CA TYR A 379 8.55 8.93 3.51
C TYR A 379 7.44 8.96 4.58
N LYS A 380 7.21 10.15 5.15
CA LYS A 380 6.00 10.45 5.91
C LYS A 380 4.77 10.43 4.99
N CYS A 381 3.58 10.30 5.60
CA CYS A 381 2.33 10.11 4.87
C CYS A 381 2.12 11.14 3.75
N SER A 382 2.27 12.45 4.03
CA SER A 382 1.94 13.49 3.06
C SER A 382 2.56 14.84 3.37
N TYR A 383 2.48 15.76 2.40
CA TYR A 383 2.86 17.15 2.56
C TYR A 383 1.98 18.08 1.70
N ASN A 384 1.89 19.37 2.08
CA ASN A 384 1.08 20.33 1.35
C ASN A 384 1.80 21.69 1.23
N PRO A 385 2.44 21.96 0.09
CA PRO A 385 3.09 23.24 -0.16
C PRO A 385 2.12 24.42 -0.23
N THR A 386 0.90 24.18 -0.74
CA THR A 386 -0.13 25.21 -0.88
C THR A 386 -0.59 25.75 0.48
N PHE A 387 -0.82 24.85 1.44
CA PHE A 387 -1.13 25.24 2.81
C PHE A 387 0.05 25.97 3.46
N GLY A 388 1.25 25.55 3.20
CA GLY A 388 2.48 26.15 3.73
C GLY A 388 2.63 27.63 3.37
N VAL A 389 2.25 28.05 2.17
CA VAL A 389 2.26 29.47 1.77
C VAL A 389 1.39 30.32 2.67
N SER A 390 0.24 29.80 3.13
CA SER A 390 -0.63 30.51 4.07
C SER A 390 -0.10 30.54 5.51
N ALA A 391 0.91 29.73 5.82
CA ALA A 391 1.51 29.58 7.14
C ALA A 391 2.96 30.09 7.22
N GLY A 392 3.32 31.09 6.43
CA GLY A 392 4.63 31.73 6.49
C GLY A 392 5.70 31.10 5.59
N GLY A 393 5.29 30.31 4.58
CA GLY A 393 6.16 29.86 3.49
C GLY A 393 6.78 28.48 3.64
N LYS A 394 6.63 27.80 4.80
CA LYS A 394 7.07 26.41 4.98
C LYS A 394 5.95 25.44 4.61
N SER A 395 6.25 24.41 3.82
CA SER A 395 5.28 23.35 3.53
C SER A 395 4.75 22.72 4.81
N TRP A 396 3.45 22.45 4.85
CA TRP A 396 2.91 21.56 5.89
C TRP A 396 3.35 20.12 5.57
N ILE A 397 3.71 19.38 6.59
CA ILE A 397 4.16 17.98 6.47
C ILE A 397 3.46 17.17 7.56
N ALA A 398 2.91 16.01 7.19
CA ALA A 398 2.34 15.05 8.14
C ALA A 398 3.40 14.64 9.18
N LYS A 399 2.96 14.46 10.42
CA LYS A 399 3.89 14.14 11.52
C LYS A 399 4.33 12.69 11.51
N GLY A 400 3.46 11.79 11.02
CA GLY A 400 3.62 10.35 11.17
C GLY A 400 3.91 9.59 9.88
N HIS A 401 4.37 8.35 10.10
CA HIS A 401 4.38 7.27 9.13
C HIS A 401 3.20 6.34 9.47
N TYR A 402 2.63 5.69 8.47
CA TYR A 402 1.50 4.79 8.63
C TYR A 402 1.83 3.42 8.03
N ALA A 403 1.43 2.35 8.70
CA ALA A 403 1.66 0.99 8.23
C ALA A 403 1.14 0.75 6.81
N ILE A 404 -0.06 1.29 6.52
CA ILE A 404 -0.72 1.16 5.21
C ILE A 404 0.02 1.90 4.08
N ASP A 405 0.83 2.90 4.40
CA ASP A 405 1.67 3.62 3.45
C ASP A 405 3.01 2.90 3.26
N GLN A 406 3.61 2.40 4.36
CA GLN A 406 4.95 1.83 4.38
C GLN A 406 5.01 0.44 3.72
N GLY A 407 4.01 -0.40 3.96
CA GLY A 407 3.98 -1.76 3.41
C GLY A 407 3.99 -1.81 1.88
N PRO A 408 3.12 -1.06 1.20
CA PRO A 408 3.16 -0.95 -0.25
C PRO A 408 4.51 -0.46 -0.80
N VAL A 409 5.17 0.49 -0.11
CA VAL A 409 6.50 0.97 -0.54
C VAL A 409 7.51 -0.18 -0.49
N VAL A 410 7.66 -0.90 0.63
CA VAL A 410 8.60 -2.04 0.73
C VAL A 410 8.31 -3.08 -0.35
N ALA A 411 7.06 -3.52 -0.48
CA ALA A 411 6.69 -4.60 -1.38
C ALA A 411 6.87 -4.23 -2.86
N MET A 412 6.52 -3.00 -3.25
CA MET A 412 6.61 -2.57 -4.65
C MET A 412 8.03 -2.18 -5.05
N LEU A 413 8.84 -1.64 -4.14
CA LEU A 413 10.28 -1.47 -4.41
C LEU A 413 10.96 -2.83 -4.62
N GLU A 414 10.63 -3.84 -3.80
CA GLU A 414 11.14 -5.20 -3.99
C GLU A 414 10.64 -5.83 -5.29
N ASN A 415 9.38 -5.63 -5.63
CA ASN A 415 8.84 -6.10 -6.91
C ASN A 415 9.53 -5.44 -8.11
N PHE A 416 9.91 -4.16 -8.01
CA PHE A 416 10.74 -3.51 -9.03
C PHE A 416 12.15 -4.10 -9.10
N ARG A 417 12.80 -4.30 -7.94
CA ARG A 417 14.20 -4.78 -7.86
C ARG A 417 14.38 -6.23 -8.31
N SER A 418 13.44 -7.10 -7.95
CA SER A 418 13.60 -8.54 -8.19
C SER A 418 12.33 -9.28 -8.62
N GLY A 419 11.15 -8.69 -8.41
CA GLY A 419 9.88 -9.38 -8.61
C GLY A 419 9.60 -10.48 -7.57
N LEU A 420 10.18 -10.41 -6.38
CA LEU A 420 10.09 -11.48 -5.38
C LEU A 420 8.65 -11.85 -5.05
N VAL A 421 7.84 -10.87 -4.60
CA VAL A 421 6.46 -11.17 -4.18
C VAL A 421 5.64 -11.69 -5.36
N TRP A 422 5.83 -11.12 -6.54
CA TRP A 422 5.16 -11.63 -7.76
C TRP A 422 5.54 -13.07 -8.09
N ARG A 423 6.84 -13.43 -8.01
CA ARG A 423 7.27 -14.83 -8.26
C ARG A 423 6.67 -15.80 -7.25
N LEU A 424 6.59 -15.41 -5.97
CA LEU A 424 5.98 -16.23 -4.91
C LEU A 424 4.49 -16.44 -5.18
N MET A 425 3.76 -15.36 -5.41
CA MET A 425 2.30 -15.41 -5.52
C MET A 425 1.81 -16.02 -6.86
N ARG A 426 2.60 -15.95 -7.93
CA ARG A 426 2.31 -16.70 -9.17
C ARG A 426 2.25 -18.22 -8.95
N ARG A 427 2.93 -18.75 -7.92
CA ARG A 427 2.92 -20.18 -7.57
C ARG A 427 1.73 -20.57 -6.70
N SER A 428 1.06 -19.61 -6.05
CA SER A 428 -0.09 -19.86 -5.20
C SER A 428 -1.26 -20.41 -6.02
N GLU A 429 -1.70 -21.62 -5.71
CA GLU A 429 -2.87 -22.25 -6.34
C GLU A 429 -4.16 -21.46 -6.07
N TYR A 430 -4.27 -20.82 -4.90
CA TYR A 430 -5.41 -20.00 -4.53
C TYR A 430 -5.53 -18.74 -5.41
N ILE A 431 -4.41 -18.05 -5.63
CA ILE A 431 -4.36 -16.89 -6.55
C ILE A 431 -4.65 -17.33 -7.98
N ARG A 432 -4.04 -18.41 -8.44
CA ARG A 432 -4.28 -18.95 -9.80
C ARG A 432 -5.74 -19.36 -9.99
N THR A 433 -6.33 -20.02 -8.99
CA THR A 433 -7.75 -20.42 -9.02
C THR A 433 -8.67 -19.20 -9.05
N GLY A 434 -8.43 -18.21 -8.17
CA GLY A 434 -9.20 -16.99 -8.14
C GLY A 434 -9.14 -16.22 -9.46
N LEU A 435 -7.95 -16.06 -10.04
CA LEU A 435 -7.75 -15.40 -11.34
C LEU A 435 -8.51 -16.13 -12.47
N ARG A 436 -8.43 -17.48 -12.54
CA ARG A 436 -9.15 -18.25 -13.56
C ARG A 436 -10.66 -18.11 -13.40
N ARG A 437 -11.18 -18.16 -12.18
CA ARG A 437 -12.61 -17.98 -11.90
C ARG A 437 -13.10 -16.55 -12.16
N ALA A 438 -12.19 -15.55 -12.03
CA ALA A 438 -12.45 -14.17 -12.46
C ALA A 438 -12.30 -13.97 -13.98
N GLY A 439 -12.10 -15.05 -14.75
CA GLY A 439 -12.01 -15.02 -16.21
C GLY A 439 -10.69 -14.46 -16.75
N PHE A 440 -9.63 -14.38 -15.93
CA PHE A 440 -8.30 -14.04 -16.42
C PHE A 440 -7.71 -15.15 -17.27
N ARG A 441 -7.00 -14.74 -18.33
CA ARG A 441 -6.24 -15.60 -19.26
C ARG A 441 -4.92 -14.92 -19.58
N GLY A 442 -3.94 -15.72 -20.03
CA GLY A 442 -2.67 -15.22 -20.55
C GLY A 442 -1.46 -15.94 -19.95
N GLU A 443 -0.30 -15.60 -20.47
CA GLU A 443 1.00 -16.27 -20.40
C GLU A 443 1.27 -17.11 -19.15
N TRP A 444 1.62 -16.49 -18.03
CA TRP A 444 2.07 -17.22 -16.84
C TRP A 444 0.93 -17.97 -16.13
N LEU A 445 -0.34 -17.52 -16.30
CA LEU A 445 -1.49 -18.15 -15.68
C LEU A 445 -1.84 -19.48 -16.36
N GLU A 446 -1.60 -19.60 -17.66
CA GLU A 446 -1.88 -20.79 -18.45
C GLU A 446 -0.67 -21.73 -18.54
N ALA A 447 0.53 -21.23 -18.26
CA ALA A 447 1.72 -22.08 -18.20
C ALA A 447 1.53 -23.20 -17.17
N LYS A 448 1.81 -24.45 -17.61
CA LYS A 448 1.89 -25.59 -16.69
C LYS A 448 3.06 -25.33 -15.73
N GLY A 449 2.80 -25.26 -14.45
CA GLY A 449 3.80 -25.13 -13.40
C GLY A 449 4.70 -26.34 -13.28
#